data_a9873fde75b6dd957b9130edb823413c
#
_entry.id   a9873fde75b6dd957b9130edb823413c
#
_cell.length_a   1.000
_cell.length_b   1.000
_cell.length_c   1.000
_cell.angle_alpha   90.00
_cell.angle_beta   90.00
_cell.angle_gamma   90.00
#
_symmetry.space_group_name_H-M   'P 1'
#
loop_
_entity.id
_entity.type
_entity.pdbx_description
1 polymer ?
#
loop_
_entity_poly.entity_id
_entity_poly.type
_entity_poly.pdbx_seq_one_letter_code
_entity_poly.pdbx_strand_id
1 'polypeptide(L)' 'MTADAPEEVIFEITRIGDVQRVAAVHVATGTEVVFQTPATAALADVRALGMQLLERKLAEKDGPTGPGIVV' A
#
# COMPACT_ATOMS: atom_id res chain seq x y z
N MET A 1 17.61 -16.11 -9.33
CA MET A 1 17.28 -15.94 -9.11
C MET A 1 16.75 -15.54 -8.65
N THR A 2 16.97 -15.35 -8.24
CA THR A 2 16.38 -14.96 -7.68
C THR A 2 15.75 -14.07 -7.85
N ALA A 3 16.02 -13.71 -8.42
CA ALA A 3 15.24 -12.77 -8.69
C ALA A 3 13.94 -12.90 -8.36
N ASP A 4 13.64 -13.85 -8.13
CA ASP A 4 12.46 -14.05 -7.80
C ASP A 4 12.19 -13.85 -6.47
N ALA A 5 12.96 -13.21 -5.75
CA ALA A 5 12.66 -12.88 -4.42
C ALA A 5 11.37 -12.11 -4.41
N PRO A 6 10.43 -12.49 -3.62
CA PRO A 6 9.16 -11.82 -3.59
C PRO A 6 9.37 -10.39 -3.20
N GLU A 7 8.58 -9.55 -3.71
CA GLU A 7 8.62 -8.17 -3.31
C GLU A 7 8.13 -8.08 -1.89
N GLU A 8 8.92 -7.46 -1.08
CA GLU A 8 8.57 -7.35 0.32
C GLU A 8 7.70 -6.14 0.56
N VAL A 9 6.61 -6.35 1.28
CA VAL A 9 5.70 -5.28 1.67
C VAL A 9 5.55 -5.34 3.17
N ILE A 10 5.79 -4.22 3.83
CA ILE A 10 5.65 -4.13 5.27
C ILE A 10 4.36 -3.42 5.58
N PHE A 11 3.56 -4.00 6.46
CA PHE A 11 2.33 -3.39 6.91
C PHE A 11 2.48 -2.93 8.35
N GLU A 12 2.12 -1.68 8.60
CA GLU A 12 2.05 -1.17 9.96
C GLU A 12 0.62 -0.80 10.24
N ILE A 13 0.07 -1.34 11.31
CA ILE A 13 -1.32 -1.13 11.64
C ILE A 13 -1.40 -0.52 13.02
N THR A 14 -2.02 0.65 13.11
CA THR A 14 -2.20 1.35 14.37
C THR A 14 -3.68 1.49 14.63
N ARG A 15 -4.14 0.98 15.75
CA ARG A 15 -5.55 1.07 16.09
C ARG A 15 -5.81 2.36 16.84
N ILE A 16 -6.84 3.08 16.42
CA ILE A 16 -7.24 4.32 17.07
C ILE A 16 -8.75 4.26 17.23
N GLY A 17 -9.20 3.91 18.43
CA GLY A 17 -10.63 3.77 18.68
C GLY A 17 -11.25 2.68 17.82
N ASP A 18 -12.26 3.04 17.05
CA ASP A 18 -12.99 2.09 16.22
C ASP A 18 -12.39 1.94 14.83
N VAL A 19 -11.30 2.64 14.54
CA VAL A 19 -10.67 2.54 13.24
C VAL A 19 -9.25 2.09 13.40
N GLN A 20 -8.67 1.57 12.33
CA GLN A 20 -7.25 1.32 12.30
C GLN A 20 -6.65 2.00 11.11
N ARG A 21 -5.48 2.57 11.32
CA ARG A 21 -4.72 3.22 10.28
C ARG A 21 -3.70 2.21 9.80
N VAL A 22 -3.65 2.03 8.50
CA VAL A 22 -2.79 1.02 7.90
C VAL A 22 -1.82 1.71 6.95
N ALA A 23 -0.54 1.39 7.12
CA ALA A 23 0.47 1.86 6.18
C ALA A 23 1.09 0.62 5.54
N ALA A 24 1.16 0.60 4.22
CA ALA A 24 1.78 -0.49 3.49
C ALA A 24 2.94 0.08 2.69
N VAL A 25 4.13 -0.47 2.89
CA VAL A 25 5.34 0.03 2.26
C VAL A 25 5.94 -1.05 1.38
N HIS A 26 6.15 -0.70 0.12
CA HIS A 26 6.84 -1.58 -0.82
C HIS A 26 8.33 -1.30 -0.66
N VAL A 27 9.05 -2.25 -0.11
CA VAL A 27 10.41 -1.99 0.34
C VAL A 27 11.34 -1.66 -0.82
N ALA A 28 11.20 -2.37 -1.92
CA ALA A 28 12.11 -2.18 -3.05
C ALA A 28 12.09 -0.77 -3.61
N THR A 29 10.94 -0.11 -3.58
CA THR A 29 10.82 1.23 -4.15
C THR A 29 10.62 2.30 -3.11
N GLY A 30 10.33 1.94 -1.87
CA GLY A 30 9.99 2.90 -0.85
C GLY A 30 8.60 3.49 -1.00
N THR A 31 7.81 2.96 -1.92
CA THR A 31 6.46 3.47 -2.14
C THR A 31 5.57 3.08 -0.98
N GLU A 32 4.77 4.02 -0.50
CA GLU A 32 3.93 3.79 0.66
C GLU A 32 2.51 4.25 0.38
N VAL A 33 1.54 3.49 0.86
CA VAL A 33 0.15 3.92 0.86
C VAL A 33 -0.36 3.87 2.29
N VAL A 34 -1.25 4.79 2.62
CA VAL A 34 -1.82 4.86 3.96
C VAL A 34 -3.33 4.94 3.80
N PHE A 35 -4.05 4.15 4.56
CA PHE A 35 -5.50 4.15 4.49
C PHE A 35 -6.06 3.75 5.85
N GLN A 36 -7.36 3.89 6.01
CA GLN A 36 -8.02 3.53 7.26
C GLN A 36 -9.09 2.50 6.98
N THR A 37 -9.29 1.61 7.93
CA THR A 37 -10.35 0.63 7.88
C THR A 37 -11.02 0.59 9.24
N PRO A 38 -12.22 0.01 9.34
CA PRO A 38 -12.78 -0.26 10.67
C PRO A 38 -11.86 -1.19 11.43
N ALA A 39 -11.80 -1.01 12.74
CA ALA A 39 -10.94 -1.84 13.58
C ALA A 39 -11.34 -3.31 13.52
N THR A 40 -12.57 -3.59 13.09
CA THR A 40 -13.05 -4.96 12.99
C THR A 40 -12.78 -5.61 11.64
N ALA A 41 -12.16 -4.89 10.71
CA ALA A 41 -11.89 -5.47 9.39
C ALA A 41 -10.94 -6.66 9.53
N ALA A 42 -11.19 -7.69 8.74
CA ALA A 42 -10.34 -8.88 8.78
C ALA A 42 -8.95 -8.55 8.24
N LEU A 43 -7.94 -9.10 8.85
CA LEU A 43 -6.57 -8.84 8.44
C LEU A 43 -6.33 -9.19 6.99
N ALA A 44 -6.91 -10.30 6.53
CA ALA A 44 -6.74 -10.70 5.14
C ALA A 44 -7.30 -9.66 4.18
N ASP A 45 -8.43 -9.04 4.53
CA ASP A 45 -9.02 -8.01 3.70
C ASP A 45 -8.18 -6.74 3.73
N VAL A 46 -7.64 -6.39 4.88
CA VAL A 46 -6.77 -5.22 5.02
C VAL A 46 -5.54 -5.39 4.14
N ARG A 47 -4.95 -6.58 4.17
CA ARG A 47 -3.76 -6.83 3.37
C ARG A 47 -4.07 -6.80 1.88
N ALA A 48 -5.19 -7.38 1.48
CA ALA A 48 -5.56 -7.38 0.07
C ALA A 48 -5.77 -5.96 -0.43
N LEU A 49 -6.43 -5.13 0.37
CA LEU A 49 -6.65 -3.75 -0.01
C LEU A 49 -5.32 -3.00 -0.11
N GLY A 50 -4.45 -3.21 0.86
CA GLY A 50 -3.14 -2.55 0.84
C GLY A 50 -2.34 -2.92 -0.39
N MET A 51 -2.36 -4.19 -0.77
CA MET A 51 -1.66 -4.63 -1.97
C MET A 51 -2.25 -4.01 -3.23
N GLN A 52 -3.58 -3.93 -3.30
CA GLN A 52 -4.22 -3.31 -4.43
C GLN A 52 -3.83 -1.84 -4.56
N LEU A 53 -3.84 -1.13 -3.46
CA LEU A 53 -3.50 0.29 -3.48
C LEU A 53 -2.04 0.51 -3.83
N LEU A 54 -1.16 -0.38 -3.36
CA LEU A 54 0.25 -0.29 -3.72
C LEU A 54 0.46 -0.55 -5.20
N GLU A 55 -0.20 -1.57 -5.74
CA GLU A 55 -0.06 -1.88 -7.16
C GLU A 55 -0.50 -0.71 -8.01
N ARG A 56 -1.60 -0.09 -7.61
CA ARG A 56 -2.09 1.06 -8.34
C ARG A 56 -1.11 2.22 -8.28
N LYS A 57 -0.54 2.47 -7.10
CA LYS A 57 0.39 3.57 -6.95
C LYS A 57 1.68 3.32 -7.71
N LEU A 58 2.16 2.09 -7.71
CA LEU A 58 3.35 1.74 -8.46
C LEU A 58 3.12 1.90 -9.95
N ALA A 59 1.95 1.54 -10.44
CA ALA A 59 1.61 1.72 -11.84
C ALA A 59 1.56 3.20 -12.21
N GLU A 60 1.05 4.03 -11.30
CA GLU A 60 1.00 5.47 -11.54
C GLU A 60 2.40 6.06 -11.60
N LYS A 61 3.29 5.56 -10.78
CA LYS A 61 4.65 6.07 -10.80
C LYS A 61 5.33 5.81 -12.12
N ASP A 62 4.98 4.72 -12.77
CA ASP A 62 5.56 4.43 -14.05
C ASP A 62 4.86 5.18 -15.15
N GLY A 63 3.78 5.83 -14.87
CA GLY A 63 3.03 6.56 -15.87
C GLY A 63 3.66 7.88 -16.16
N PRO A 64 3.13 8.55 -17.08
CA PRO A 64 3.64 9.84 -17.42
C PRO A 64 3.25 10.83 -16.40
N THR A 65 2.82 10.65 -15.52
CA THR A 65 2.52 11.42 -14.48
C THR A 65 2.21 12.70 -14.70
N GLY A 66 2.10 12.91 -14.95
CA GLY A 66 1.97 13.92 -14.95
C GLY A 66 1.31 14.46 -14.29
N PRO A 67 1.10 14.76 -14.05
CA PRO A 67 0.74 15.41 -13.69
C PRO A 67 0.55 15.99 -13.52
N GLY A 68 0.68 16.01 -13.56
CA GLY A 68 0.49 16.47 -13.20
C GLY A 68 0.14 17.02 -13.57
N ILE A 69 0.21 16.89 -13.93
CA ILE A 69 -0.12 17.32 -14.24
C ILE A 69 -0.80 17.79 -14.34
N VAL A 70 -0.80 18.05 -14.47
CA VAL A 70 -1.30 18.43 -14.47
C VAL A 70 -1.90 18.84 -14.53
N VAL A 71 -1.92 18.92 -14.65
CA VAL A 71 -2.41 19.31 -14.58
C VAL A 71 -2.79 19.49 -14.60
#